data_05fd573807d45625c5523cd27ffc649f
#
_entry.id   05fd573807d45625c5523cd27ffc649f
#
_cell.length_a   1.000
_cell.length_b   1.000
_cell.length_c   1.000
_cell.angle_alpha   90.00
_cell.angle_beta   90.00
_cell.angle_gamma   90.00
#
_symmetry.space_group_name_H-M   'P 1'
#
loop_
_entity.id
_entity.type
_entity.pdbx_description
1 polymer ?
#
loop_
_entity_poly.entity_id
_entity_poly.type
_entity_poly.pdbx_seq_one_letter_code
_entity_poly.pdbx_strand_id
1 'polypeptide(L)'
;MLLKTPQTKIALALGGGAARGWSHIGVLRALDEDGIEIGMIAGTSIGALVGGCYLAGKLDELEDFARSLTMRRMVGFLDFVIGGGGLLGGMRLSKRMREHLSDIQIEDLDRPFTAVATEISTGHEVWIHSGSLSTAIHASYALPGIFQPVDCNGRTLVDGALVNPVPVS
;
A
#
# COMPACT_ATOMS: atom_id res chain seq x y z
N MET A 1 4.15 16.75 -39.36
CA MET A 1 3.34 16.21 -38.25
C MET A 1 4.00 14.92 -37.81
N LEU A 2 4.86 15.00 -36.79
CA LEU A 2 5.55 13.81 -36.26
C LEU A 2 4.52 12.97 -35.51
N LEU A 3 4.28 11.76 -35.98
CA LEU A 3 3.49 10.76 -35.26
C LEU A 3 4.19 10.50 -33.91
N LYS A 4 3.59 10.91 -32.80
CA LYS A 4 4.04 10.51 -31.46
C LYS A 4 3.96 8.99 -31.40
N THR A 5 5.10 8.32 -31.28
CA THR A 5 5.15 6.90 -30.95
C THR A 5 4.30 6.69 -29.68
N PRO A 6 3.38 5.71 -29.64
CA PRO A 6 2.63 5.46 -28.41
C PRO A 6 3.63 5.10 -27.31
N GLN A 7 3.66 5.92 -26.26
CA GLN A 7 4.47 5.61 -25.07
C GLN A 7 3.92 4.33 -24.45
N THR A 8 4.78 3.33 -24.34
CA THR A 8 4.41 2.06 -23.71
C THR A 8 4.20 2.33 -22.20
N LYS A 9 2.95 2.14 -21.74
CA LYS A 9 2.64 2.19 -20.31
C LYS A 9 3.01 0.87 -19.67
N ILE A 10 3.65 0.91 -18.51
CA ILE A 10 3.94 -0.29 -17.73
C ILE A 10 2.90 -0.51 -16.64
N ALA A 11 2.64 -1.78 -16.30
CA ALA A 11 1.91 -2.16 -15.10
C ALA A 11 2.91 -2.50 -14.00
N LEU A 12 2.66 -2.07 -12.77
CA LEU A 12 3.52 -2.36 -11.63
C LEU A 12 2.82 -3.28 -10.64
N ALA A 13 3.52 -4.35 -10.24
CA ALA A 13 3.17 -5.17 -9.09
C ALA A 13 4.11 -4.82 -7.93
N LEU A 14 3.61 -4.10 -6.94
CA LEU A 14 4.36 -3.68 -5.77
C LEU A 14 4.15 -4.67 -4.62
N GLY A 15 5.19 -5.43 -4.31
CA GLY A 15 5.12 -6.47 -3.30
C GLY A 15 5.11 -5.98 -1.87
N GLY A 16 4.73 -6.88 -0.94
CA GLY A 16 4.91 -6.72 0.49
C GLY A 16 6.38 -6.69 0.89
N GLY A 17 6.67 -6.45 2.18
CA GLY A 17 8.06 -6.48 2.66
C GLY A 17 8.32 -5.62 3.88
N ALA A 18 7.27 -5.19 4.56
CA ALA A 18 7.34 -4.32 5.73
C ALA A 18 8.29 -3.13 5.50
N ALA A 19 9.25 -2.88 6.39
CA ALA A 19 10.18 -1.74 6.29
C ALA A 19 11.01 -1.71 4.99
N ARG A 20 11.24 -2.86 4.35
CA ARG A 20 11.97 -2.91 3.06
C ARG A 20 11.15 -2.33 1.91
N GLY A 21 9.83 -2.34 2.02
CA GLY A 21 8.94 -1.79 1.00
C GLY A 21 9.00 -0.26 0.86
N TRP A 22 9.66 0.47 1.78
CA TRP A 22 9.94 1.89 1.58
C TRP A 22 10.81 2.14 0.33
N SER A 23 11.56 1.14 -0.15
CA SER A 23 12.30 1.22 -1.41
C SER A 23 11.41 1.45 -2.64
N HIS A 24 10.13 1.06 -2.59
CA HIS A 24 9.16 1.35 -3.65
C HIS A 24 9.04 2.85 -3.94
N ILE A 25 9.19 3.71 -2.91
CA ILE A 25 9.18 5.18 -3.10
C ILE A 25 10.28 5.60 -4.06
N GLY A 26 11.52 5.12 -3.83
CA GLY A 26 12.65 5.43 -4.71
C GLY A 26 12.47 4.89 -6.13
N VAL A 27 11.89 3.70 -6.28
CA VAL A 27 11.59 3.12 -7.61
C VAL A 27 10.57 3.97 -8.37
N LEU A 28 9.48 4.39 -7.72
CA LEU A 28 8.46 5.23 -8.36
C LEU A 28 9.03 6.59 -8.76
N ARG A 29 9.88 7.20 -7.93
CA ARG A 29 10.60 8.43 -8.24
C ARG A 29 11.48 8.29 -9.49
N ALA A 30 12.29 7.22 -9.52
CA ALA A 30 13.17 6.98 -10.66
C ALA A 30 12.38 6.76 -11.96
N LEU A 31 11.24 6.05 -11.90
CA LEU A 31 10.37 5.86 -13.07
C LEU A 31 9.78 7.19 -13.56
N ASP A 32 9.36 8.07 -12.65
CA ASP A 32 8.87 9.41 -12.99
C ASP A 32 9.98 10.28 -13.60
N GLU A 33 11.20 10.26 -13.03
CA GLU A 33 12.37 11.00 -13.52
C GLU A 33 12.79 10.56 -14.92
N ASP A 34 12.69 9.25 -15.20
CA ASP A 34 12.99 8.66 -16.52
C ASP A 34 11.82 8.82 -17.51
N GLY A 35 10.70 9.43 -17.09
CA GLY A 35 9.53 9.63 -17.94
C GLY A 35 8.80 8.34 -18.33
N ILE A 36 8.95 7.28 -17.53
CA ILE A 36 8.28 6.00 -17.76
C ILE A 36 6.84 6.09 -17.24
N GLU A 37 5.88 5.95 -18.14
CA GLU A 37 4.47 6.07 -17.79
C GLU A 37 3.94 4.79 -17.13
N ILE A 38 3.48 4.90 -15.88
CA ILE A 38 2.83 3.83 -15.15
C ILE A 38 1.34 3.84 -15.51
N GLY A 39 0.85 2.76 -16.11
CA GLY A 39 -0.55 2.62 -16.55
C GLY A 39 -1.47 2.09 -15.47
N MET A 40 -0.97 1.26 -14.55
CA MET A 40 -1.74 0.70 -13.42
C MET A 40 -0.80 0.20 -12.31
N ILE A 41 -1.32 0.10 -11.10
CA ILE A 41 -0.59 -0.46 -9.96
C ILE A 41 -1.45 -1.50 -9.24
N ALA A 42 -0.89 -2.69 -9.03
CA ALA A 42 -1.38 -3.67 -8.07
C ALA A 42 -0.39 -3.71 -6.89
N GLY A 43 -0.89 -3.67 -5.66
CA GLY A 43 -0.04 -3.65 -4.48
C GLY A 43 -0.48 -4.59 -3.38
N THR A 44 0.50 -5.15 -2.65
CA THR A 44 0.28 -5.95 -1.46
C THR A 44 0.99 -5.32 -0.27
N SER A 45 0.27 -5.17 0.86
CA SER A 45 0.84 -4.65 2.12
C SER A 45 1.48 -3.27 1.95
N ILE A 46 2.77 -3.12 2.25
CA ILE A 46 3.51 -1.86 2.02
C ILE A 46 3.49 -1.44 0.54
N GLY A 47 3.42 -2.38 -0.40
CA GLY A 47 3.29 -2.08 -1.82
C GLY A 47 1.94 -1.42 -2.16
N ALA A 48 0.85 -1.86 -1.51
CA ALA A 48 -0.46 -1.22 -1.64
C ALA A 48 -0.44 0.20 -1.03
N LEU A 49 0.21 0.37 0.12
CA LEU A 49 0.37 1.68 0.76
C LEU A 49 1.11 2.66 -0.15
N VAL A 50 2.29 2.26 -0.64
CA VAL A 50 3.12 3.13 -1.48
C VAL A 50 2.45 3.41 -2.83
N GLY A 51 1.91 2.38 -3.48
CA GLY A 51 1.23 2.51 -4.77
C GLY A 51 -0.03 3.37 -4.70
N GLY A 52 -0.85 3.16 -3.67
CA GLY A 52 -2.06 3.96 -3.45
C GLY A 52 -1.76 5.42 -3.12
N CYS A 53 -0.77 5.68 -2.26
CA CYS A 53 -0.32 7.06 -1.97
C CYS A 53 0.27 7.74 -3.22
N TYR A 54 1.03 7.02 -4.04
CA TYR A 54 1.57 7.55 -5.30
C TYR A 54 0.44 8.00 -6.25
N LEU A 55 -0.55 7.13 -6.49
CA LEU A 55 -1.67 7.45 -7.39
C LEU A 55 -2.58 8.55 -6.83
N ALA A 56 -2.65 8.67 -5.52
CA ALA A 56 -3.39 9.74 -4.83
C ALA A 56 -2.61 11.07 -4.77
N GLY A 57 -1.39 11.16 -5.33
CA GLY A 57 -0.53 12.36 -5.24
C GLY A 57 -0.03 12.64 -3.83
N LYS A 58 0.12 11.60 -2.98
CA LYS A 58 0.52 11.68 -1.57
C LYS A 58 1.86 11.00 -1.27
N LEU A 59 2.69 10.86 -2.30
CA LEU A 59 3.98 10.17 -2.14
C LEU A 59 4.94 10.97 -1.27
N ASP A 60 4.92 12.32 -1.35
CA ASP A 60 5.79 13.19 -0.56
C ASP A 60 5.47 13.09 0.94
N GLU A 61 4.19 13.16 1.29
CA GLU A 61 3.74 13.03 2.68
C GLU A 61 4.06 11.63 3.25
N LEU A 62 4.01 10.59 2.40
CA LEU A 62 4.39 9.25 2.79
C LEU A 62 5.90 9.13 2.98
N GLU A 63 6.71 9.73 2.11
CA GLU A 63 8.17 9.75 2.24
C GLU A 63 8.61 10.48 3.51
N ASP A 64 8.03 11.65 3.80
CA ASP A 64 8.30 12.40 5.03
C ASP A 64 7.97 11.57 6.27
N PHE A 65 6.84 10.86 6.23
CA PHE A 65 6.49 9.92 7.30
C PHE A 65 7.53 8.82 7.44
N ALA A 66 7.93 8.16 6.34
CA ALA A 66 8.93 7.11 6.35
C ALA A 66 10.28 7.58 6.90
N ARG A 67 10.74 8.77 6.49
CA ARG A 67 11.99 9.40 6.98
C ARG A 67 11.89 9.80 8.46
N SER A 68 10.71 10.12 8.96
CA SER A 68 10.48 10.42 10.37
C SER A 68 10.63 9.20 11.30
N LEU A 69 10.59 7.99 10.72
CA LEU A 69 10.81 6.75 11.44
C LEU A 69 12.31 6.58 11.71
N THR A 70 12.77 7.08 12.86
CA THR A 70 14.18 6.94 13.27
C THR A 70 14.53 5.47 13.50
N MET A 71 15.82 5.10 13.34
CA MET A 71 16.34 3.74 13.63
C MET A 71 15.91 3.23 15.01
N ARG A 72 15.85 4.09 16.03
CA ARG A 72 15.35 3.76 17.37
C ARG A 72 13.87 3.40 17.39
N ARG A 73 13.07 4.02 16.50
CA ARG A 73 11.64 3.69 16.32
C ARG A 73 11.48 2.45 15.43
N MET A 74 12.39 2.20 14.51
CA MET A 74 12.39 0.99 13.67
C MET A 74 12.82 -0.24 14.47
N VAL A 75 13.82 -0.13 15.34
CA VAL A 75 14.21 -1.19 16.30
C VAL A 75 13.08 -1.42 17.30
N GLY A 76 12.45 -0.36 17.82
CA GLY A 76 11.22 -0.45 18.61
C GLY A 76 10.04 -1.04 17.85
N PHE A 77 10.00 -0.96 16.51
CA PHE A 77 8.98 -1.59 15.69
C PHE A 77 9.20 -3.11 15.55
N LEU A 78 10.45 -3.58 15.57
CA LEU A 78 10.83 -4.99 15.61
C LEU A 78 10.72 -5.59 17.02
N ASP A 79 11.19 -4.90 18.04
CA ASP A 79 10.95 -5.25 19.45
C ASP A 79 9.47 -5.18 19.83
N PHE A 80 8.71 -4.39 19.09
CA PHE A 80 7.29 -4.19 19.22
C PHE A 80 6.47 -5.37 18.69
N VAL A 81 6.95 -6.07 17.68
CA VAL A 81 6.34 -7.33 17.19
C VAL A 81 6.52 -8.42 18.24
N ILE A 82 7.64 -8.40 18.99
CA ILE A 82 7.97 -9.41 20.02
C ILE A 82 7.49 -8.98 21.42
N GLY A 83 7.32 -7.67 21.66
CA GLY A 83 7.01 -7.10 22.99
C GLY A 83 5.61 -6.49 23.18
N GLY A 84 4.66 -6.69 22.26
CA GLY A 84 3.26 -6.22 22.43
C GLY A 84 3.02 -4.75 22.07
N GLY A 85 4.00 -4.05 21.58
CA GLY A 85 3.92 -2.63 21.21
C GLY A 85 3.52 -2.34 19.76
N GLY A 86 3.34 -3.33 18.84
CA GLY A 86 2.92 -3.21 17.44
C GLY A 86 1.64 -2.38 17.23
N LEU A 87 0.75 -2.46 18.20
CA LEU A 87 -0.54 -1.76 18.18
C LEU A 87 -0.40 -0.22 18.04
N LEU A 88 0.56 0.40 18.73
CA LEU A 88 0.70 1.87 18.73
C LEU A 88 1.28 2.44 17.44
N GLY A 89 2.25 1.75 16.81
CA GLY A 89 2.82 2.15 15.52
C GLY A 89 1.79 2.00 14.39
N GLY A 90 1.06 0.91 14.41
CA GLY A 90 -0.04 0.65 13.50
C GLY A 90 -1.18 1.66 13.60
N MET A 91 -1.55 2.07 14.82
CA MET A 91 -2.56 3.11 15.04
C MET A 91 -2.14 4.47 14.46
N ARG A 92 -0.85 4.84 14.55
CA ARG A 92 -0.33 6.08 13.97
C ARG A 92 -0.37 6.07 12.45
N LEU A 93 0.04 4.96 11.82
CA LEU A 93 -0.05 4.79 10.37
C LEU A 93 -1.51 4.86 9.92
N SER A 94 -2.40 4.08 10.54
CA SER A 94 -3.83 4.08 10.20
C SER A 94 -4.49 5.44 10.41
N LYS A 95 -4.10 6.19 11.45
CA LYS A 95 -4.59 7.55 11.66
C LYS A 95 -4.13 8.48 10.55
N ARG A 96 -2.83 8.45 10.20
CA ARG A 96 -2.25 9.27 9.14
C ARG A 96 -2.91 8.97 7.77
N MET A 97 -3.14 7.68 7.48
CA MET A 97 -3.84 7.28 6.25
C MET A 97 -5.27 7.82 6.20
N ARG A 98 -6.01 7.73 7.30
CA ARG A 98 -7.36 8.32 7.35
C ARG A 98 -7.33 9.84 7.15
N GLU A 99 -6.41 10.56 7.75
CA GLU A 99 -6.30 12.03 7.64
C GLU A 99 -6.01 12.49 6.21
N HIS A 100 -5.26 11.72 5.42
CA HIS A 100 -4.81 12.13 4.08
C HIS A 100 -5.55 11.45 2.92
N LEU A 101 -6.23 10.32 3.15
CA LEU A 101 -6.84 9.50 2.11
C LEU A 101 -8.34 9.19 2.35
N SER A 102 -8.97 9.70 3.44
CA SER A 102 -10.34 9.31 3.83
C SER A 102 -11.39 9.59 2.76
N ASP A 103 -11.20 10.65 2.00
CA ASP A 103 -12.20 11.14 1.03
C ASP A 103 -11.93 10.65 -0.40
N ILE A 104 -10.85 9.86 -0.60
CA ILE A 104 -10.47 9.36 -1.92
C ILE A 104 -11.07 7.98 -2.14
N GLN A 105 -11.80 7.83 -3.25
CA GLN A 105 -12.25 6.54 -3.75
C GLN A 105 -11.25 6.01 -4.77
N ILE A 106 -11.12 4.69 -4.88
CA ILE A 106 -10.23 4.06 -5.86
C ILE A 106 -10.63 4.44 -7.28
N GLU A 107 -11.94 4.58 -7.52
CA GLU A 107 -12.52 4.94 -8.81
C GLU A 107 -12.20 6.39 -9.23
N ASP A 108 -11.85 7.25 -8.28
CA ASP A 108 -11.50 8.65 -8.54
C ASP A 108 -10.02 8.84 -8.91
N LEU A 109 -9.21 7.77 -8.83
CA LEU A 109 -7.81 7.82 -9.23
C LEU A 109 -7.67 7.89 -10.76
N ASP A 110 -6.72 8.69 -11.24
CA ASP A 110 -6.44 8.85 -12.67
C ASP A 110 -6.01 7.55 -13.38
N ARG A 111 -5.59 6.56 -12.63
CA ARG A 111 -5.09 5.26 -13.12
C ARG A 111 -5.60 4.12 -12.25
N PRO A 112 -5.85 2.94 -12.84
CA PRO A 112 -6.28 1.76 -12.10
C PRO A 112 -5.35 1.41 -10.94
N PHE A 113 -5.97 1.15 -9.80
CA PHE A 113 -5.30 0.67 -8.59
C PHE A 113 -6.02 -0.55 -8.03
N THR A 114 -5.24 -1.49 -7.52
CA THR A 114 -5.77 -2.65 -6.80
C THR A 114 -4.91 -2.96 -5.58
N ALA A 115 -5.55 -3.12 -4.43
CA ALA A 115 -4.92 -3.61 -3.22
C ALA A 115 -5.27 -5.09 -3.00
N VAL A 116 -4.28 -5.92 -2.70
CA VAL A 116 -4.49 -7.34 -2.39
C VAL A 116 -4.56 -7.54 -0.89
N ALA A 117 -5.60 -8.23 -0.42
CA ALA A 117 -5.82 -8.62 0.96
C ALA A 117 -6.13 -10.11 1.06
N THR A 118 -6.16 -10.66 2.28
CA THR A 118 -6.54 -12.04 2.57
C THR A 118 -7.84 -12.07 3.36
N GLU A 119 -8.82 -12.83 2.91
CA GLU A 119 -10.04 -13.07 3.67
C GLU A 119 -9.80 -14.13 4.76
N ILE A 120 -10.06 -13.77 6.03
CA ILE A 120 -9.78 -14.68 7.18
C ILE A 120 -10.59 -15.97 7.10
N SER A 121 -11.86 -15.86 6.72
CA SER A 121 -12.79 -17.00 6.77
C SER A 121 -12.46 -18.08 5.77
N THR A 122 -11.87 -17.73 4.63
CA THR A 122 -11.60 -18.65 3.52
C THR A 122 -10.11 -18.87 3.24
N GLY A 123 -9.25 -17.94 3.67
CA GLY A 123 -7.84 -17.93 3.33
C GLY A 123 -7.57 -17.54 1.87
N HIS A 124 -8.59 -17.07 1.14
CA HIS A 124 -8.42 -16.66 -0.25
C HIS A 124 -7.96 -15.22 -0.37
N GLU A 125 -7.29 -14.92 -1.48
CA GLU A 125 -6.96 -13.54 -1.85
C GLU A 125 -8.21 -12.77 -2.26
N VAL A 126 -8.20 -11.48 -1.92
CA VAL A 126 -9.25 -10.53 -2.31
C VAL A 126 -8.58 -9.33 -2.99
N TRP A 127 -8.99 -9.06 -4.23
CA TRP A 127 -8.53 -7.92 -5.02
C TRP A 127 -9.49 -6.76 -4.84
N ILE A 128 -9.07 -5.73 -4.08
CA ILE A 128 -9.89 -4.57 -3.78
C ILE A 128 -9.53 -3.48 -4.80
N HIS A 129 -10.43 -3.24 -5.74
CA HIS A 129 -10.24 -2.30 -6.85
C HIS A 129 -11.32 -1.22 -6.90
N SER A 130 -12.14 -1.09 -5.85
CA SER A 130 -13.20 -0.09 -5.73
C SER A 130 -13.49 0.27 -4.29
N GLY A 131 -14.11 1.43 -4.07
CA GLY A 131 -14.46 1.95 -2.75
C GLY A 131 -13.33 2.76 -2.11
N SER A 132 -13.39 2.93 -0.79
CA SER A 132 -12.43 3.76 -0.05
C SER A 132 -10.98 3.30 -0.21
N LEU A 133 -10.13 4.17 -0.76
CA LEU A 133 -8.70 3.92 -0.93
C LEU A 133 -8.02 3.64 0.41
N SER A 134 -8.34 4.41 1.46
CA SER A 134 -7.77 4.21 2.79
C SER A 134 -8.15 2.86 3.39
N THR A 135 -9.39 2.40 3.19
CA THR A 135 -9.85 1.08 3.66
C THR A 135 -9.16 -0.05 2.92
N ALA A 136 -9.04 0.04 1.59
CA ALA A 136 -8.36 -0.96 0.77
C ALA A 136 -6.88 -1.12 1.14
N ILE A 137 -6.17 0.01 1.29
CA ILE A 137 -4.78 0.03 1.75
C ILE A 137 -4.66 -0.58 3.15
N HIS A 138 -5.55 -0.18 4.09
CA HIS A 138 -5.54 -0.71 5.46
C HIS A 138 -5.76 -2.22 5.48
N ALA A 139 -6.73 -2.74 4.75
CA ALA A 139 -6.98 -4.17 4.65
C ALA A 139 -5.74 -4.92 4.14
N SER A 140 -5.06 -4.35 3.13
CA SER A 140 -3.88 -4.95 2.51
C SER A 140 -2.68 -5.04 3.45
N TYR A 141 -2.51 -4.11 4.40
CA TYR A 141 -1.40 -4.14 5.36
C TYR A 141 -1.80 -4.57 6.78
N ALA A 142 -3.02 -5.03 7.00
CA ALA A 142 -3.52 -5.44 8.30
C ALA A 142 -2.89 -6.76 8.78
N LEU A 143 -1.60 -6.74 9.11
CA LEU A 143 -0.84 -7.92 9.54
C LEU A 143 -1.40 -8.45 10.87
N PRO A 144 -1.81 -9.74 10.94
CA PRO A 144 -2.31 -10.36 12.16
C PRO A 144 -1.34 -10.24 13.33
N GLY A 145 -1.88 -9.92 14.51
CA GLY A 145 -1.10 -9.69 15.73
C GLY A 145 -0.52 -8.28 15.85
N ILE A 146 -0.54 -7.47 14.79
CA ILE A 146 -0.08 -6.06 14.80
C ILE A 146 -1.25 -5.10 14.58
N PHE A 147 -2.11 -5.41 13.63
CA PHE A 147 -3.28 -4.60 13.30
C PHE A 147 -4.58 -5.39 13.54
N GLN A 148 -5.66 -4.66 13.76
CA GLN A 148 -6.98 -5.27 13.76
C GLN A 148 -7.37 -5.65 12.32
N PRO A 149 -8.07 -6.77 12.11
CA PRO A 149 -8.68 -7.08 10.83
C PRO A 149 -9.63 -5.96 10.38
N VAL A 150 -9.76 -5.80 9.08
CA VAL A 150 -10.56 -4.75 8.46
C VAL A 150 -11.84 -5.37 7.87
N ASP A 151 -12.99 -4.81 8.23
CA ASP A 151 -14.23 -5.14 7.52
C ASP A 151 -14.30 -4.33 6.22
N CYS A 152 -14.43 -5.03 5.10
CA CYS A 152 -14.55 -4.46 3.78
C CYS A 152 -15.61 -5.23 2.99
N ASN A 153 -16.74 -4.57 2.71
CA ASN A 153 -17.86 -5.15 1.97
C ASN A 153 -18.39 -6.48 2.57
N GLY A 154 -18.46 -6.57 3.91
CA GLY A 154 -18.95 -7.75 4.61
C GLY A 154 -17.93 -8.90 4.70
N ARG A 155 -16.68 -8.66 4.32
CA ARG A 155 -15.56 -9.59 4.46
C ARG A 155 -14.59 -9.08 5.50
N THR A 156 -14.10 -9.96 6.35
CA THR A 156 -13.06 -9.64 7.33
C THR A 156 -11.70 -9.94 6.72
N LEU A 157 -10.92 -8.88 6.46
CA LEU A 157 -9.68 -8.93 5.70
C LEU A 157 -8.46 -8.66 6.58
N VAL A 158 -7.36 -9.29 6.21
CA VAL A 158 -6.02 -9.11 6.78
C VAL A 158 -4.98 -8.98 5.66
N ASP A 159 -3.70 -8.80 6.03
CA ASP A 159 -2.59 -8.54 5.11
C ASP A 159 -2.55 -9.54 3.94
N GLY A 160 -2.47 -9.00 2.73
CA GLY A 160 -2.45 -9.77 1.49
C GLY A 160 -1.19 -10.61 1.28
N ALA A 161 -0.08 -10.27 1.97
CA ALA A 161 1.18 -11.02 1.84
C ALA A 161 1.09 -12.45 2.38
N LEU A 162 0.01 -12.79 3.12
CA LEU A 162 -0.25 -14.17 3.57
C LEU A 162 -0.59 -15.11 2.39
N VAL A 163 -1.11 -14.59 1.30
CA VAL A 163 -1.56 -15.39 0.13
C VAL A 163 -0.91 -14.98 -1.18
N ASN A 164 -0.68 -13.68 -1.39
CA ASN A 164 -0.08 -13.16 -2.64
C ASN A 164 0.89 -12.01 -2.32
N PRO A 165 2.14 -12.30 -1.93
CA PRO A 165 3.10 -11.29 -1.51
C PRO A 165 3.57 -10.36 -2.64
N VAL A 166 3.46 -10.77 -3.91
CA VAL A 166 3.78 -9.95 -5.11
C VAL A 166 2.70 -10.18 -6.16
N PRO A 167 1.73 -9.25 -6.33
CA PRO A 167 0.53 -9.47 -7.12
C PRO A 167 0.77 -9.31 -8.63
N VAL A 168 1.33 -10.32 -9.27
CA VAL A 168 1.64 -10.35 -10.71
C VAL A 168 0.65 -11.18 -11.53
N SER A 169 -0.29 -11.87 -10.90
CA SER A 169 -1.27 -12.76 -11.53
C SER A 169 -2.61 -12.07 -11.76
#